data_328049d207eb838230423e5532468741
#
_entry.id   328049d207eb838230423e5532468741
#
_cell.length_a   1.000
_cell.length_b   1.000
_cell.length_c   1.000
_cell.angle_alpha   90.00
_cell.angle_beta   90.00
_cell.angle_gamma   90.00
#
_symmetry.space_group_name_H-M   'P 1'
#
loop_
_entity.id
_entity.type
_entity.pdbx_description
1 polymer ?
#
loop_
_entity_poly.entity_id
_entity_poly.type
_entity_poly.pdbx_seq_one_letter_code
_entity_poly.pdbx_strand_id
1 'polypeptide(L)'
;MRYLIVLFTSLFFSINVIAAGSDSSSGGDSSKKSLYADAVKLVKRAGKLEKKDKTEKAKKLYAQAFKKLEKAYKSDKKNPDVLNYMGFTTRKVGNFDQAEKFYLEGLKIKPNHNGI
;
A
#
# COMPACT_ATOMS: atom_id res chain seq x y z
N MET A 1 -28.67 -24.31 -60.45
CA MET A 1 -28.57 -24.66 -59.02
C MET A 1 -27.09 -24.89 -58.70
N ARG A 2 -26.52 -23.89 -58.05
CA ARG A 2 -25.14 -23.95 -57.65
C ARG A 2 -25.11 -23.95 -56.13
N TYR A 3 -24.81 -25.10 -55.52
CA TYR A 3 -24.65 -25.23 -54.08
C TYR A 3 -23.29 -24.72 -53.69
N LEU A 4 -23.22 -23.59 -52.97
CA LEU A 4 -22.02 -23.04 -52.38
C LEU A 4 -21.82 -23.74 -51.02
N ILE A 5 -20.86 -24.69 -51.00
CA ILE A 5 -20.46 -25.34 -49.77
C ILE A 5 -19.49 -24.39 -49.04
N VAL A 6 -19.96 -23.77 -47.97
CA VAL A 6 -19.11 -22.99 -47.07
C VAL A 6 -18.46 -23.95 -46.07
N LEU A 7 -17.17 -24.21 -46.28
CA LEU A 7 -16.36 -24.96 -45.34
C LEU A 7 -16.02 -24.09 -44.13
N PHE A 8 -16.67 -24.41 -43.03
CA PHE A 8 -16.40 -23.78 -41.74
C PHE A 8 -15.19 -24.47 -41.12
N THR A 9 -13.98 -23.89 -41.30
CA THR A 9 -12.79 -24.34 -40.60
C THR A 9 -12.82 -23.79 -39.17
N SER A 10 -13.26 -24.63 -38.24
CA SER A 10 -13.17 -24.35 -36.81
C SER A 10 -11.71 -24.43 -36.36
N LEU A 11 -11.12 -23.26 -36.14
CA LEU A 11 -9.80 -23.11 -35.52
C LEU A 11 -9.93 -23.40 -34.02
N PHE A 12 -9.59 -24.61 -33.61
CA PHE A 12 -9.47 -24.97 -32.20
C PHE A 12 -8.24 -24.26 -31.63
N PHE A 13 -8.51 -23.19 -30.91
CA PHE A 13 -7.49 -22.52 -30.08
C PHE A 13 -7.35 -23.34 -28.79
N SER A 14 -6.34 -24.20 -28.76
CA SER A 14 -5.97 -24.94 -27.56
C SER A 14 -5.37 -23.98 -26.55
N ILE A 15 -6.15 -23.59 -25.53
CA ILE A 15 -5.65 -22.87 -24.39
C ILE A 15 -4.91 -23.89 -23.53
N ASN A 16 -3.58 -23.86 -23.57
CA ASN A 16 -2.76 -24.53 -22.57
C ASN A 16 -2.91 -23.79 -21.25
N VAL A 17 -3.79 -24.28 -20.39
CA VAL A 17 -3.83 -23.90 -18.98
C VAL A 17 -2.64 -24.61 -18.32
N ILE A 18 -1.55 -23.87 -18.15
CA ILE A 18 -0.49 -24.27 -17.24
C ILE A 18 -1.05 -24.01 -15.84
N ALA A 19 -1.58 -25.03 -15.23
CA ALA A 19 -1.83 -25.06 -13.80
C ALA A 19 -0.46 -25.17 -13.10
N ALA A 20 0.21 -24.02 -12.93
CA ALA A 20 1.29 -23.91 -11.98
C ALA A 20 0.63 -23.82 -10.61
N GLY A 21 0.45 -24.94 -9.96
CA GLY A 21 0.23 -25.00 -8.54
C GLY A 21 1.49 -24.51 -7.85
N SER A 22 1.51 -23.26 -7.42
CA SER A 22 2.47 -22.80 -6.45
C SER A 22 1.69 -22.42 -5.20
N ASP A 23 1.69 -23.34 -4.26
CA ASP A 23 1.53 -23.05 -2.87
C ASP A 23 2.53 -21.97 -2.47
N SER A 24 2.11 -20.74 -2.42
CA SER A 24 2.85 -19.67 -1.77
C SER A 24 1.98 -19.02 -0.72
N SER A 25 1.87 -19.69 0.40
CA SER A 25 1.41 -19.14 1.68
C SER A 25 2.37 -18.08 2.24
N SER A 26 3.32 -17.60 1.45
CA SER A 26 4.33 -16.60 1.77
C SER A 26 4.03 -15.20 1.22
N GLY A 27 2.98 -15.02 0.42
CA GLY A 27 2.70 -13.75 -0.26
C GLY A 27 2.17 -12.62 0.64
N GLY A 28 1.61 -12.92 1.81
CA GLY A 28 1.01 -11.93 2.69
C GLY A 28 2.03 -11.02 3.39
N ASP A 29 3.14 -11.56 3.83
CA ASP A 29 4.13 -10.81 4.61
C ASP A 29 5.04 -9.94 3.74
N SER A 30 5.46 -10.44 2.60
CA SER A 30 6.25 -9.64 1.64
C SER A 30 5.48 -8.47 1.06
N SER A 31 4.17 -8.62 0.81
CA SER A 31 3.30 -7.53 0.35
C SER A 31 3.14 -6.43 1.39
N LYS A 32 2.95 -6.78 2.67
CA LYS A 32 2.87 -5.83 3.78
C LYS A 32 4.16 -5.05 3.95
N LYS A 33 5.29 -5.73 3.93
CA LYS A 33 6.62 -5.13 4.02
C LYS A 33 6.89 -4.18 2.84
N SER A 34 6.42 -4.52 1.65
CA SER A 34 6.49 -3.66 0.47
C SER A 34 5.66 -2.39 0.64
N LEU A 35 4.39 -2.48 1.08
CA LEU A 35 3.52 -1.32 1.30
C LEU A 35 4.10 -0.34 2.33
N TYR A 36 4.62 -0.85 3.44
CA TYR A 36 5.27 -0.03 4.46
C TYR A 36 6.52 0.66 3.90
N ALA A 37 7.41 -0.08 3.23
CA ALA A 37 8.62 0.48 2.64
C ALA A 37 8.32 1.55 1.59
N ASP A 38 7.30 1.36 0.77
CA ASP A 38 6.85 2.34 -0.22
C ASP A 38 6.29 3.60 0.43
N ALA A 39 5.53 3.45 1.51
CA ALA A 39 5.03 4.58 2.29
C ALA A 39 6.18 5.40 2.88
N VAL A 40 7.19 4.75 3.47
CA VAL A 40 8.38 5.41 4.01
C VAL A 40 9.15 6.17 2.93
N LYS A 41 9.27 5.61 1.71
CA LYS A 41 9.88 6.33 0.57
C LYS A 41 9.11 7.60 0.22
N LEU A 42 7.76 7.53 0.19
CA LEU A 42 6.92 8.69 -0.07
C LEU A 42 7.08 9.76 1.01
N VAL A 43 7.13 9.37 2.28
CA VAL A 43 7.37 10.29 3.42
C VAL A 43 8.72 10.99 3.27
N LYS A 44 9.80 10.27 2.94
CA LYS A 44 11.12 10.87 2.70
C LYS A 44 11.11 11.86 1.54
N ARG A 45 10.40 11.54 0.45
CA ARG A 45 10.23 12.47 -0.70
C ARG A 45 9.43 13.71 -0.30
N ALA A 46 8.36 13.54 0.46
CA ALA A 46 7.56 14.66 0.98
C ALA A 46 8.40 15.61 1.83
N GLY A 47 9.20 15.09 2.76
CA GLY A 47 10.11 15.88 3.58
C GLY A 47 11.13 16.68 2.75
N LYS A 48 11.62 16.12 1.65
CA LYS A 48 12.50 16.85 0.72
C LYS A 48 11.76 18.00 -0.01
N LEU A 49 10.47 17.82 -0.28
CA LEU A 49 9.65 18.88 -0.90
C LEU A 49 9.34 19.99 0.10
N GLU A 50 9.07 19.66 1.37
CA GLU A 50 8.89 20.67 2.43
C GLU A 50 10.13 21.57 2.57
N LYS A 51 11.31 20.97 2.57
CA LYS A 51 12.59 21.72 2.63
C LYS A 51 12.81 22.66 1.44
N LYS A 52 12.04 22.49 0.37
CA LYS A 52 12.06 23.34 -0.84
C LYS A 52 10.82 24.23 -0.94
N ASP A 53 10.13 24.46 0.18
CA ASP A 53 8.89 25.24 0.28
C ASP A 53 7.74 24.77 -0.65
N LYS A 54 7.80 23.49 -1.08
CA LYS A 54 6.77 22.87 -1.92
C LYS A 54 5.74 22.12 -1.07
N THR A 55 5.16 22.82 -0.09
CA THR A 55 4.30 22.26 0.96
C THR A 55 3.09 21.51 0.40
N GLU A 56 2.40 22.06 -0.60
CA GLU A 56 1.21 21.41 -1.17
C GLU A 56 1.55 20.10 -1.89
N LYS A 57 2.70 20.05 -2.57
CA LYS A 57 3.19 18.80 -3.17
C LYS A 57 3.59 17.79 -2.11
N ALA A 58 4.19 18.24 -1.03
CA ALA A 58 4.53 17.39 0.10
C ALA A 58 3.28 16.78 0.75
N LYS A 59 2.25 17.57 1.02
CA LYS A 59 0.96 17.09 1.56
C LYS A 59 0.34 16.00 0.70
N LYS A 60 0.37 16.14 -0.63
CA LYS A 60 -0.11 15.10 -1.55
C LYS A 60 0.65 13.78 -1.38
N LEU A 61 1.97 13.83 -1.21
CA LEU A 61 2.77 12.63 -0.98
C LEU A 61 2.53 12.01 0.40
N TYR A 62 2.32 12.83 1.45
CA TYR A 62 1.93 12.32 2.76
C TYR A 62 0.57 11.61 2.71
N ALA A 63 -0.41 12.16 1.98
CA ALA A 63 -1.69 11.51 1.80
C ALA A 63 -1.58 10.17 1.02
N GLN A 64 -0.71 10.10 0.02
CA GLN A 64 -0.44 8.85 -0.69
C GLN A 64 0.25 7.81 0.20
N ALA A 65 1.20 8.25 1.04
CA ALA A 65 1.85 7.40 2.02
C ALA A 65 0.83 6.83 3.01
N PHE A 66 -0.06 7.67 3.52
CA PHE A 66 -1.13 7.25 4.43
C PHE A 66 -1.99 6.12 3.84
N LYS A 67 -2.41 6.23 2.58
CA LYS A 67 -3.20 5.19 1.91
C LYS A 67 -2.47 3.84 1.85
N LYS A 68 -1.16 3.84 1.66
CA LYS A 68 -0.36 2.61 1.70
C LYS A 68 -0.24 2.04 3.11
N LEU A 69 -0.04 2.90 4.10
CA LEU A 69 0.00 2.53 5.52
C LEU A 69 -1.33 1.96 6.00
N GLU A 70 -2.44 2.55 5.56
CA GLU A 70 -3.78 2.05 5.88
C GLU A 70 -3.99 0.62 5.37
N LYS A 71 -3.52 0.31 4.17
CA LYS A 71 -3.55 -1.06 3.63
C LYS A 71 -2.66 -2.01 4.44
N ALA A 72 -1.47 -1.57 4.82
CA ALA A 72 -0.57 -2.35 5.68
C ALA A 72 -1.19 -2.59 7.06
N TYR A 73 -1.82 -1.58 7.65
CA TYR A 73 -2.52 -1.66 8.93
C TYR A 73 -3.68 -2.66 8.91
N LYS A 74 -4.48 -2.68 7.84
CA LYS A 74 -5.57 -3.64 7.68
C LYS A 74 -5.08 -5.10 7.73
N SER A 75 -3.87 -5.33 7.28
CA SER A 75 -3.24 -6.65 7.30
C SER A 75 -2.58 -7.00 8.64
N ASP A 76 -2.08 -6.00 9.36
CA ASP A 76 -1.43 -6.15 10.66
C ASP A 76 -1.71 -4.94 11.55
N LYS A 77 -2.77 -5.05 12.34
CA LYS A 77 -3.24 -3.98 13.23
C LYS A 77 -2.37 -3.77 14.48
N LYS A 78 -1.41 -4.66 14.72
CA LYS A 78 -0.53 -4.63 15.90
C LYS A 78 0.88 -4.13 15.58
N ASN A 79 1.08 -3.50 14.44
CA ASN A 79 2.38 -2.97 14.05
C ASN A 79 2.54 -1.51 14.50
N PRO A 80 3.33 -1.24 15.55
CA PRO A 80 3.51 0.12 16.07
C PRO A 80 4.23 1.04 15.09
N ASP A 81 5.09 0.53 14.22
CA ASP A 81 5.78 1.34 13.21
C ASP A 81 4.81 1.88 12.16
N VAL A 82 3.86 1.05 11.73
CA VAL A 82 2.79 1.47 10.81
C VAL A 82 1.94 2.56 11.45
N LEU A 83 1.52 2.38 12.70
CA LEU A 83 0.74 3.36 13.46
C LEU A 83 1.50 4.68 13.67
N ASN A 84 2.80 4.61 13.95
CA ASN A 84 3.66 5.78 14.04
C ASN A 84 3.64 6.60 12.73
N TYR A 85 3.86 5.94 11.60
CA TYR A 85 3.83 6.64 10.31
C TYR A 85 2.42 7.10 9.90
N MET A 86 1.37 6.38 10.28
CA MET A 86 -0.02 6.87 10.11
C MET A 86 -0.25 8.15 10.91
N GLY A 87 0.16 8.21 12.17
CA GLY A 87 0.13 9.42 12.96
C GLY A 87 0.93 10.57 12.35
N PHE A 88 2.16 10.28 11.93
CA PHE A 88 3.04 11.26 11.30
C PHE A 88 2.43 11.85 10.02
N THR A 89 1.99 11.03 9.09
CA THR A 89 1.42 11.48 7.82
C THR A 89 0.12 12.23 8.01
N THR A 90 -0.72 11.80 8.94
CA THR A 90 -1.99 12.46 9.30
C THR A 90 -1.75 13.84 9.92
N ARG A 91 -0.74 13.96 10.78
CA ARG A 91 -0.31 15.25 11.34
C ARG A 91 0.20 16.20 10.26
N LYS A 92 0.98 15.68 9.31
CA LYS A 92 1.53 16.49 8.20
C LYS A 92 0.48 17.07 7.25
N VAL A 93 -0.68 16.44 7.14
CA VAL A 93 -1.81 16.99 6.38
C VAL A 93 -2.74 17.85 7.25
N GLY A 94 -2.45 18.02 8.54
CA GLY A 94 -3.15 18.95 9.44
C GLY A 94 -4.27 18.33 10.27
N ASN A 95 -4.44 17.01 10.26
CA ASN A 95 -5.45 16.33 11.08
C ASN A 95 -4.84 15.84 12.41
N PHE A 96 -4.68 16.76 13.35
CA PHE A 96 -3.97 16.52 14.60
C PHE A 96 -4.71 15.55 15.54
N ASP A 97 -6.02 15.63 15.63
CA ASP A 97 -6.83 14.77 16.50
C ASP A 97 -6.74 13.30 16.07
N GLN A 98 -6.81 13.05 14.78
CA GLN A 98 -6.66 11.70 14.26
C GLN A 98 -5.22 11.19 14.38
N ALA A 99 -4.24 12.05 14.21
CA ALA A 99 -2.83 11.72 14.40
C ALA A 99 -2.55 11.24 15.84
N GLU A 100 -3.08 11.97 16.83
CA GLU A 100 -2.95 11.60 18.25
C GLU A 100 -3.53 10.21 18.53
N LYS A 101 -4.69 9.88 17.96
CA LYS A 101 -5.29 8.55 18.10
C LYS A 101 -4.38 7.44 17.60
N PHE A 102 -3.74 7.61 16.45
CA PHE A 102 -2.80 6.63 15.93
C PHE A 102 -1.56 6.48 16.81
N TYR A 103 -1.02 7.59 17.32
CA TYR A 103 0.11 7.54 18.24
C TYR A 103 -0.25 6.83 19.54
N LEU A 104 -1.39 7.14 20.14
CA LEU A 104 -1.85 6.50 21.37
C LEU A 104 -2.09 5.00 21.18
N GLU A 105 -2.64 4.60 20.03
CA GLU A 105 -2.81 3.19 19.69
C GLU A 105 -1.45 2.48 19.55
N GLY A 106 -0.48 3.10 18.91
CA GLY A 106 0.88 2.58 18.79
C GLY A 106 1.58 2.41 20.14
N LEU A 107 1.42 3.38 21.05
CA LEU A 107 1.98 3.33 22.40
C LEU A 107 1.32 2.27 23.29
N LYS A 108 0.05 1.93 23.07
CA LYS A 108 -0.58 0.78 23.75
C LYS A 108 0.06 -0.55 23.37
N ILE A 109 0.52 -0.66 22.13
CA ILE A 109 1.19 -1.88 21.63
C ILE A 109 2.66 -1.90 22.09
N LYS A 110 3.36 -0.78 21.95
CA LYS A 110 4.77 -0.63 22.33
C LYS A 110 4.98 0.68 23.07
N PRO A 111 4.90 0.67 24.42
CA PRO A 111 5.01 1.90 25.24
C PRO A 111 6.31 2.67 25.07
N ASN A 112 7.41 2.00 24.72
CA ASN A 112 8.74 2.57 24.51
C ASN A 112 9.08 2.72 23.03
N HIS A 113 8.10 3.05 22.18
CA HIS A 113 8.36 3.22 20.75
C HIS A 113 9.13 4.53 20.49
N ASN A 114 10.31 4.44 19.87
CA ASN A 114 11.21 5.59 19.68
C ASN A 114 10.69 6.64 18.67
N GLY A 115 9.67 6.33 17.92
CA GLY A 115 9.11 7.24 16.91
C GLY A 115 7.82 7.95 17.33
N ILE A 116 7.26 7.57 18.47
CA ILE A 116 6.00 8.11 19.00
C ILE A 116 6.25 9.01 20.19
#